data_fa6d8218acc0b79da213a336bf303282
#
_entry.id   fa6d8218acc0b79da213a336bf303282
#
_cell.length_a   1.000
_cell.length_b   1.000
_cell.length_c   1.000
_cell.angle_alpha   90.00
_cell.angle_beta   90.00
_cell.angle_gamma   90.00
#
_symmetry.space_group_name_H-M   'P 1'
#
loop_
_entity.id
_entity.type
_entity.pdbx_description
1 polymer ?
#
loop_
_entity_poly.entity_id
_entity_poly.type
_entity_poly.pdbx_seq_one_letter_code
_entity_poly.pdbx_strand_id
1 'polypeptide(L)'
;MDQENKSASPVFVLSHERSGSTLLRYIIDTHPEICSPAHLHLGQLCVSLYTSILFSIGQTMDVTDEAMRERLVISETRRIIDELMDHYVRAKDKRMWCEKTTDNLRYLKLLHEVFPDARYVCLYRNCMDVVHSSIECSRLGFLPELAPYVQKRPENIVAAMVESWVEKTTTLLEFELAHTSQCFRVTYEHLVAQPSQTLALMFASFGLEWDERLLNDVFSTQHDQGSGDQKILFTKKVNTGSIGRGSTISRSVIPADLLEKMNQLLVRLEYPPVGDDWDNAPSPYLPAQIAADEVELVSSVAEMFRDYVPKLLHNGNASIQGVNGTCKFEVGDGGGTWMLTLRESRGVAEMRDADADCTVRIAASDLLDLVNGRLNTIAAFDQGKIHIMGDYDLANQVGRLLFGG
;
A
#
# COMPACT_ATOMS: atom_id res chain seq x y z
N MET A 1 16.54 -24.49 -31.78
CA MET A 1 15.42 -25.16 -31.10
C MET A 1 15.46 -24.59 -29.70
N ASP A 2 14.90 -23.36 -29.61
CA ASP A 2 14.83 -22.63 -28.36
C ASP A 2 13.66 -23.20 -27.56
N GLN A 3 13.95 -23.91 -26.47
CA GLN A 3 12.99 -23.99 -25.41
C GLN A 3 12.86 -22.58 -24.89
N GLU A 4 11.82 -21.90 -25.36
CA GLU A 4 11.40 -20.60 -24.83
C GLU A 4 11.32 -20.76 -23.32
N ASN A 5 12.17 -20.05 -22.63
CA ASN A 5 12.22 -19.92 -21.19
C ASN A 5 10.98 -19.12 -20.79
N LYS A 6 9.81 -19.79 -20.84
CA LYS A 6 8.54 -19.17 -20.47
C LYS A 6 8.63 -18.83 -19.00
N SER A 7 8.31 -17.58 -18.65
CA SER A 7 8.32 -17.16 -17.26
C SER A 7 7.42 -18.09 -16.43
N ALA A 8 7.83 -18.35 -15.20
CA ALA A 8 7.02 -19.18 -14.30
C ALA A 8 5.66 -18.52 -14.04
N SER A 9 4.68 -19.30 -13.62
CA SER A 9 3.32 -18.82 -13.32
C SER A 9 3.34 -17.56 -12.48
N PRO A 10 2.57 -16.53 -12.84
CA PRO A 10 2.55 -15.26 -12.12
C PRO A 10 1.98 -15.41 -10.71
N VAL A 11 2.41 -14.52 -9.81
CA VAL A 11 1.89 -14.40 -8.46
C VAL A 11 1.11 -13.08 -8.33
N PHE A 12 -0.06 -13.11 -7.73
CA PHE A 12 -0.85 -11.92 -7.40
C PHE A 12 -1.01 -11.79 -5.90
N VAL A 13 -0.69 -10.64 -5.34
CA VAL A 13 -1.05 -10.29 -3.97
C VAL A 13 -2.39 -9.57 -3.99
N LEU A 14 -3.39 -10.20 -3.43
CA LEU A 14 -4.76 -9.70 -3.31
C LEU A 14 -5.02 -9.27 -1.86
N SER A 15 -5.51 -8.06 -1.66
CA SER A 15 -5.76 -7.52 -0.32
C SER A 15 -6.68 -6.31 -0.35
N HIS A 16 -7.33 -6.03 0.77
CA HIS A 16 -7.85 -4.69 1.03
C HIS A 16 -6.68 -3.70 1.19
N GLU A 17 -6.91 -2.43 0.87
CA GLU A 17 -5.96 -1.35 1.16
C GLU A 17 -5.62 -1.35 2.65
N ARG A 18 -4.43 -0.88 3.00
CA ARG A 18 -3.93 -0.79 4.39
C ARG A 18 -3.76 -2.14 5.12
N SER A 19 -3.77 -3.25 4.40
CA SER A 19 -3.52 -4.59 4.97
C SER A 19 -2.04 -4.99 5.03
N GLY A 20 -1.09 -4.09 4.71
CA GLY A 20 0.34 -4.39 4.71
C GLY A 20 0.88 -4.94 3.38
N SER A 21 0.12 -4.81 2.30
CA SER A 21 0.51 -5.32 0.98
C SER A 21 1.78 -4.69 0.41
N THR A 22 2.13 -3.46 0.79
CA THR A 22 3.39 -2.83 0.39
C THR A 22 4.59 -3.50 1.08
N LEU A 23 4.47 -3.82 2.37
CA LEU A 23 5.47 -4.59 3.09
C LEU A 23 5.68 -5.96 2.45
N LEU A 24 4.58 -6.67 2.19
CA LEU A 24 4.65 -7.99 1.57
C LEU A 24 5.26 -7.93 0.15
N ARG A 25 4.95 -6.90 -0.64
CA ARG A 25 5.58 -6.67 -1.95
C ARG A 25 7.09 -6.50 -1.82
N TYR A 26 7.57 -5.71 -0.87
CA TYR A 26 9.00 -5.50 -0.65
C TYR A 26 9.70 -6.81 -0.26
N ILE A 27 9.09 -7.59 0.62
CA ILE A 27 9.61 -8.91 1.01
C ILE A 27 9.69 -9.83 -0.21
N ILE A 28 8.65 -9.89 -1.03
CA ILE A 28 8.64 -10.71 -2.26
C ILE A 28 9.71 -10.23 -3.24
N ASP A 29 9.82 -8.91 -3.45
CA ASP A 29 10.78 -8.33 -4.39
C ASP A 29 12.24 -8.48 -3.94
N THR A 30 12.50 -8.70 -2.64
CA THR A 30 13.84 -8.98 -2.11
C THR A 30 14.33 -10.40 -2.48
N HIS A 31 13.41 -11.32 -2.74
CA HIS A 31 13.76 -12.70 -3.08
C HIS A 31 14.52 -12.77 -4.42
N PRO A 32 15.62 -13.56 -4.54
CA PRO A 32 16.48 -13.56 -5.74
C PRO A 32 15.79 -14.02 -7.02
N GLU A 33 14.70 -14.80 -6.94
CA GLU A 33 14.09 -15.42 -8.10
C GLU A 33 12.77 -14.77 -8.55
N ILE A 34 12.13 -13.93 -7.71
CA ILE A 34 10.86 -13.29 -8.04
C ILE A 34 10.98 -11.78 -7.89
N CYS A 35 10.51 -11.01 -8.88
CA CYS A 35 10.43 -9.56 -8.81
C CYS A 35 8.99 -9.09 -8.63
N SER A 36 8.84 -7.91 -8.02
CA SER A 36 7.53 -7.30 -7.85
C SER A 36 7.59 -5.82 -8.22
N PRO A 37 7.13 -5.46 -9.44
CA PRO A 37 7.10 -4.06 -9.86
C PRO A 37 6.21 -3.23 -8.95
N ALA A 38 6.29 -1.92 -9.11
CA ALA A 38 5.30 -1.02 -8.54
C ALA A 38 3.90 -1.35 -9.10
N HIS A 39 2.86 -0.70 -8.58
CA HIS A 39 1.48 -0.95 -9.00
C HIS A 39 1.31 -0.85 -10.52
N LEU A 40 1.04 -1.98 -11.18
CA LEU A 40 0.84 -2.04 -12.63
C LEU A 40 -0.63 -1.91 -13.03
N HIS A 41 -1.55 -2.04 -12.07
CA HIS A 41 -2.99 -2.05 -12.33
C HIS A 41 -3.37 -3.09 -13.41
N LEU A 42 -2.81 -4.31 -13.31
CA LEU A 42 -2.97 -5.33 -14.35
C LEU A 42 -4.43 -5.70 -14.59
N GLY A 43 -5.28 -5.68 -13.58
CA GLY A 43 -6.71 -5.92 -13.77
C GLY A 43 -7.34 -4.90 -14.72
N GLN A 44 -7.05 -3.61 -14.53
CA GLN A 44 -7.51 -2.54 -15.42
C GLN A 44 -6.89 -2.66 -16.81
N LEU A 45 -5.61 -3.02 -16.90
CA LEU A 45 -4.92 -3.25 -18.17
C LEU A 45 -5.54 -4.42 -18.92
N CYS A 46 -5.87 -5.53 -18.24
CA CYS A 46 -6.58 -6.67 -18.85
C CYS A 46 -7.91 -6.24 -19.47
N VAL A 47 -8.72 -5.43 -18.75
CA VAL A 47 -9.99 -4.91 -19.29
C VAL A 47 -9.75 -4.07 -20.55
N SER A 48 -8.75 -3.18 -20.51
CA SER A 48 -8.42 -2.30 -21.64
C SER A 48 -7.95 -3.08 -22.86
N LEU A 49 -7.05 -4.05 -22.67
CA LEU A 49 -6.57 -4.92 -23.75
C LEU A 49 -7.68 -5.82 -24.29
N TYR A 50 -8.43 -6.49 -23.40
CA TYR A 50 -9.56 -7.33 -23.77
C TYR A 50 -10.54 -6.56 -24.68
N THR A 51 -10.94 -5.37 -24.25
CA THR A 51 -11.86 -4.52 -25.00
C THR A 51 -11.28 -4.11 -26.35
N SER A 52 -10.00 -3.67 -26.38
CA SER A 52 -9.34 -3.24 -27.61
C SER A 52 -9.18 -4.37 -28.62
N ILE A 53 -8.81 -5.57 -28.16
CA ILE A 53 -8.65 -6.76 -29.00
C ILE A 53 -10.02 -7.23 -29.50
N LEU A 54 -11.03 -7.24 -28.63
CA LEU A 54 -12.39 -7.63 -29.01
C LEU A 54 -12.95 -6.76 -30.14
N PHE A 55 -12.77 -5.43 -30.05
CA PHE A 55 -13.29 -4.49 -31.04
C PHE A 55 -12.36 -4.24 -32.26
N SER A 56 -11.18 -4.84 -32.28
CA SER A 56 -10.26 -4.81 -33.42
C SER A 56 -10.15 -6.18 -34.11
N ILE A 57 -9.21 -6.99 -33.66
CA ILE A 57 -8.93 -8.31 -34.27
C ILE A 57 -10.15 -9.25 -34.16
N GLY A 58 -10.85 -9.23 -33.00
CA GLY A 58 -12.04 -10.05 -32.80
C GLY A 58 -13.19 -9.78 -33.75
N GLN A 59 -13.24 -8.56 -34.35
CA GLN A 59 -14.26 -8.18 -35.35
C GLN A 59 -13.86 -8.54 -36.78
N THR A 60 -12.57 -8.62 -37.08
CA THR A 60 -12.05 -8.86 -38.43
C THR A 60 -11.91 -10.35 -38.74
N MET A 61 -11.94 -11.20 -37.73
CA MET A 61 -11.87 -12.65 -37.91
C MET A 61 -13.25 -13.18 -38.27
N ASP A 62 -13.31 -14.04 -39.27
CA ASP A 62 -14.51 -14.79 -39.64
C ASP A 62 -14.79 -15.90 -38.61
N VAL A 63 -14.93 -15.46 -37.36
CA VAL A 63 -15.19 -16.34 -36.20
C VAL A 63 -16.69 -16.31 -35.95
N THR A 64 -17.38 -17.33 -36.41
CA THR A 64 -18.84 -17.51 -36.22
C THR A 64 -19.17 -18.00 -34.79
N ASP A 65 -18.16 -18.54 -34.07
CA ASP A 65 -18.28 -19.04 -32.70
C ASP A 65 -17.82 -18.00 -31.68
N GLU A 66 -18.75 -17.51 -30.87
CA GLU A 66 -18.49 -16.51 -29.82
C GLU A 66 -17.48 -17.01 -28.77
N ALA A 67 -17.56 -18.28 -28.38
CA ALA A 67 -16.64 -18.87 -27.44
C ALA A 67 -15.20 -18.98 -28.00
N MET A 68 -15.05 -19.17 -29.29
CA MET A 68 -13.75 -19.16 -29.96
C MET A 68 -13.16 -17.75 -30.01
N ARG A 69 -14.01 -16.75 -30.26
CA ARG A 69 -13.62 -15.33 -30.24
C ARG A 69 -13.15 -14.92 -28.83
N GLU A 70 -13.89 -15.30 -27.80
CA GLU A 70 -13.54 -14.99 -26.41
C GLU A 70 -12.18 -15.61 -26.04
N ARG A 71 -11.97 -16.89 -26.34
CA ARG A 71 -10.67 -17.57 -26.11
C ARG A 71 -9.51 -16.86 -26.82
N LEU A 72 -9.72 -16.40 -28.04
CA LEU A 72 -8.71 -15.64 -28.77
C LEU A 72 -8.39 -14.32 -28.06
N VAL A 73 -9.41 -13.56 -27.67
CA VAL A 73 -9.23 -12.26 -26.99
C VAL A 73 -8.48 -12.44 -25.67
N ILE A 74 -8.82 -13.47 -24.90
CA ILE A 74 -8.14 -13.80 -23.64
C ILE A 74 -6.67 -14.19 -23.91
N SER A 75 -6.42 -15.05 -24.91
CA SER A 75 -5.07 -15.52 -25.23
C SER A 75 -4.16 -14.39 -25.71
N GLU A 76 -4.68 -13.47 -26.54
CA GLU A 76 -3.91 -12.31 -26.99
C GLU A 76 -3.69 -11.28 -25.87
N THR A 77 -4.67 -11.10 -24.98
CA THR A 77 -4.51 -10.27 -23.78
C THR A 77 -3.35 -10.82 -22.92
N ARG A 78 -3.34 -12.12 -22.66
CA ARG A 78 -2.26 -12.79 -21.92
C ARG A 78 -0.92 -12.62 -22.63
N ARG A 79 -0.86 -12.90 -23.93
CA ARG A 79 0.39 -12.83 -24.71
C ARG A 79 1.06 -11.46 -24.60
N ILE A 80 0.28 -10.38 -24.69
CA ILE A 80 0.81 -9.00 -24.60
C ILE A 80 1.37 -8.74 -23.19
N ILE A 81 0.67 -9.18 -22.16
CA ILE A 81 1.12 -8.97 -20.76
C ILE A 81 2.34 -9.85 -20.47
N ASP A 82 2.33 -11.12 -20.89
CA ASP A 82 3.48 -12.02 -20.71
C ASP A 82 4.74 -11.44 -21.38
N GLU A 83 4.64 -10.90 -22.61
CA GLU A 83 5.76 -10.26 -23.31
C GLU A 83 6.30 -9.05 -22.51
N LEU A 84 5.41 -8.19 -22.02
CA LEU A 84 5.79 -7.05 -21.16
C LEU A 84 6.52 -7.53 -19.89
N MET A 85 5.96 -8.51 -19.21
CA MET A 85 6.49 -9.01 -17.95
C MET A 85 7.78 -9.81 -18.13
N ASP A 86 7.93 -10.53 -19.23
CA ASP A 86 9.17 -11.22 -19.56
C ASP A 86 10.34 -10.23 -19.76
N HIS A 87 10.09 -9.08 -20.39
CA HIS A 87 11.10 -8.02 -20.47
C HIS A 87 11.49 -7.50 -19.09
N TYR A 88 10.51 -7.28 -18.22
CA TYR A 88 10.76 -6.81 -16.86
C TYR A 88 11.56 -7.83 -16.03
N VAL A 89 11.15 -9.10 -16.04
CA VAL A 89 11.79 -10.20 -15.32
C VAL A 89 13.27 -10.34 -15.74
N ARG A 90 13.52 -10.32 -17.07
CA ARG A 90 14.90 -10.39 -17.61
C ARG A 90 15.72 -9.17 -17.21
N ALA A 91 15.15 -7.97 -17.20
CA ALA A 91 15.85 -6.76 -16.78
C ALA A 91 16.22 -6.77 -15.30
N LYS A 92 15.50 -7.54 -14.47
CA LYS A 92 15.78 -7.73 -13.05
C LYS A 92 16.65 -8.97 -12.76
N ASP A 93 17.05 -9.74 -13.79
CA ASP A 93 17.76 -11.02 -13.65
C ASP A 93 17.04 -12.01 -12.72
N LYS A 94 15.70 -12.12 -12.89
CA LYS A 94 14.81 -13.00 -12.12
C LYS A 94 14.04 -13.90 -13.06
N ARG A 95 13.29 -14.88 -12.52
CA ARG A 95 12.54 -15.86 -13.33
C ARG A 95 11.03 -15.81 -13.13
N MET A 96 10.55 -15.10 -12.11
CA MET A 96 9.13 -14.97 -11.77
C MET A 96 8.79 -13.50 -11.53
N TRP A 97 7.51 -13.18 -11.63
CA TRP A 97 7.00 -11.88 -11.25
C TRP A 97 5.78 -11.99 -10.34
N CYS A 98 5.63 -10.99 -9.49
CA CYS A 98 4.49 -10.81 -8.61
C CYS A 98 3.89 -9.43 -8.81
N GLU A 99 2.59 -9.35 -8.99
CA GLU A 99 1.87 -8.09 -9.10
C GLU A 99 1.03 -7.84 -7.84
N LYS A 100 1.14 -6.62 -7.31
CA LYS A 100 0.40 -6.18 -6.15
C LYS A 100 -0.29 -4.84 -6.41
N THR A 101 -1.54 -4.89 -6.83
CA THR A 101 -2.47 -3.76 -6.88
C THR A 101 -3.75 -4.14 -6.15
N THR A 102 -4.13 -3.36 -5.14
CA THR A 102 -5.32 -3.65 -4.32
C THR A 102 -6.62 -3.58 -5.13
N ASP A 103 -6.66 -2.73 -6.15
CA ASP A 103 -7.82 -2.61 -7.06
C ASP A 103 -8.05 -3.85 -7.94
N ASN A 104 -7.10 -4.78 -8.02
CA ASN A 104 -7.27 -6.05 -8.73
C ASN A 104 -8.43 -6.89 -8.21
N LEU A 105 -8.87 -6.67 -6.97
CA LEU A 105 -10.08 -7.32 -6.42
C LEU A 105 -11.34 -7.10 -7.28
N ARG A 106 -11.41 -6.01 -8.03
CA ARG A 106 -12.54 -5.73 -8.94
C ARG A 106 -12.51 -6.56 -10.22
N TYR A 107 -11.37 -7.15 -10.54
CA TYR A 107 -11.10 -7.79 -11.82
C TYR A 107 -10.75 -9.27 -11.69
N LEU A 108 -11.00 -9.90 -10.53
CA LEU A 108 -10.55 -11.27 -10.20
C LEU A 108 -10.97 -12.28 -11.24
N LYS A 109 -12.22 -12.21 -11.73
CA LYS A 109 -12.71 -13.14 -12.75
C LYS A 109 -11.87 -13.06 -14.02
N LEU A 110 -11.69 -11.85 -14.58
CA LEU A 110 -10.91 -11.67 -15.80
C LEU A 110 -9.43 -12.01 -15.61
N LEU A 111 -8.85 -11.61 -14.47
CA LEU A 111 -7.46 -11.97 -14.13
C LEU A 111 -7.26 -13.48 -14.06
N HIS A 112 -8.21 -14.21 -13.49
CA HIS A 112 -8.14 -15.68 -13.43
C HIS A 112 -8.34 -16.32 -14.80
N GLU A 113 -9.20 -15.77 -15.64
CA GLU A 113 -9.38 -16.23 -17.03
C GLU A 113 -8.13 -15.99 -17.89
N VAL A 114 -7.48 -14.84 -17.73
CA VAL A 114 -6.23 -14.50 -18.45
C VAL A 114 -5.05 -15.31 -17.89
N PHE A 115 -4.97 -15.54 -16.59
CA PHE A 115 -3.89 -16.25 -15.91
C PHE A 115 -4.40 -17.47 -15.10
N PRO A 116 -4.90 -18.51 -15.77
CA PRO A 116 -5.53 -19.64 -15.09
C PRO A 116 -4.54 -20.49 -14.27
N ASP A 117 -3.24 -20.31 -14.49
CA ASP A 117 -2.13 -20.95 -13.78
C ASP A 117 -1.52 -20.06 -12.68
N ALA A 118 -2.04 -18.85 -12.47
CA ALA A 118 -1.54 -17.94 -11.46
C ALA A 118 -1.64 -18.49 -10.02
N ARG A 119 -0.74 -18.01 -9.17
CA ARG A 119 -0.81 -18.21 -7.71
C ARG A 119 -1.24 -16.91 -7.04
N TYR A 120 -2.00 -17.01 -5.97
CA TYR A 120 -2.59 -15.87 -5.28
C TYR A 120 -2.20 -15.86 -3.81
N VAL A 121 -1.69 -14.74 -3.32
CA VAL A 121 -1.56 -14.49 -1.89
C VAL A 121 -2.74 -13.66 -1.43
N CYS A 122 -3.62 -14.27 -0.65
CA CYS A 122 -4.77 -13.61 -0.05
C CYS A 122 -4.35 -13.01 1.30
N LEU A 123 -4.03 -11.71 1.29
CA LEU A 123 -3.55 -11.01 2.48
C LEU A 123 -4.71 -10.31 3.20
N TYR A 124 -4.96 -10.77 4.41
CA TYR A 124 -5.98 -10.22 5.31
C TYR A 124 -5.35 -9.42 6.45
N ARG A 125 -6.13 -8.56 7.04
CA ARG A 125 -5.80 -7.82 8.26
C ARG A 125 -7.07 -7.53 9.04
N ASN A 126 -6.96 -7.44 10.37
CA ASN A 126 -8.07 -7.07 11.22
C ASN A 126 -8.76 -5.78 10.76
N CYS A 127 -10.09 -5.79 10.71
CA CYS A 127 -10.90 -4.68 10.22
C CYS A 127 -10.60 -3.38 10.96
N MET A 128 -10.59 -3.40 12.28
CA MET A 128 -10.42 -2.20 13.08
C MET A 128 -9.03 -1.57 12.89
N ASP A 129 -7.99 -2.39 12.72
CA ASP A 129 -6.65 -1.91 12.37
C ASP A 129 -6.55 -1.34 10.96
N VAL A 130 -7.30 -1.90 10.01
CA VAL A 130 -7.42 -1.36 8.65
C VAL A 130 -8.12 0.00 8.69
N VAL A 131 -9.23 0.11 9.41
CA VAL A 131 -9.98 1.37 9.57
C VAL A 131 -9.09 2.43 10.23
N HIS A 132 -8.41 2.11 11.34
CA HIS A 132 -7.47 3.02 11.99
C HIS A 132 -6.39 3.50 11.01
N SER A 133 -5.74 2.58 10.30
CA SER A 133 -4.71 2.91 9.31
C SER A 133 -5.25 3.74 8.14
N SER A 134 -6.51 3.53 7.75
CA SER A 134 -7.16 4.31 6.70
C SER A 134 -7.48 5.73 7.17
N ILE A 135 -7.90 5.91 8.43
CA ILE A 135 -8.10 7.22 9.05
C ILE A 135 -6.77 7.98 9.13
N GLU A 136 -5.71 7.32 9.62
CA GLU A 136 -4.37 7.93 9.64
C GLU A 136 -3.92 8.35 8.25
N CYS A 137 -4.15 7.52 7.24
CA CYS A 137 -3.80 7.81 5.86
C CYS A 137 -4.69 8.92 5.26
N SER A 138 -5.99 8.92 5.55
CA SER A 138 -6.93 9.93 5.05
C SER A 138 -6.71 11.32 5.63
N ARG A 139 -6.04 11.42 6.78
CA ARG A 139 -5.51 12.69 7.30
C ARG A 139 -4.49 13.32 6.35
N LEU A 140 -3.91 12.52 5.49
CA LEU A 140 -2.84 12.85 4.55
C LEU A 140 -3.36 12.99 3.10
N GLY A 141 -4.63 12.83 2.88
CA GLY A 141 -5.29 12.82 1.59
C GLY A 141 -6.28 11.68 1.46
N PHE A 142 -7.23 11.86 0.60
CA PHE A 142 -8.32 10.91 0.39
C PHE A 142 -7.78 9.68 -0.35
N LEU A 143 -8.04 8.49 0.14
CA LEU A 143 -7.81 7.26 -0.62
C LEU A 143 -8.92 7.18 -1.68
N PRO A 144 -8.61 7.29 -2.99
CA PRO A 144 -9.63 7.31 -4.06
C PRO A 144 -10.53 6.08 -4.01
N GLU A 145 -10.00 4.94 -3.55
CA GLU A 145 -10.70 3.66 -3.41
C GLU A 145 -11.80 3.69 -2.36
N LEU A 146 -11.72 4.61 -1.39
CA LEU A 146 -12.73 4.82 -0.36
C LEU A 146 -13.79 5.85 -0.74
N ALA A 147 -13.57 6.64 -1.80
CA ALA A 147 -14.48 7.69 -2.22
C ALA A 147 -15.94 7.23 -2.38
N PRO A 148 -16.24 6.10 -3.04
CA PRO A 148 -17.63 5.64 -3.20
C PRO A 148 -18.33 5.35 -1.86
N TYR A 149 -17.59 4.82 -0.88
CA TYR A 149 -18.13 4.48 0.44
C TYR A 149 -18.35 5.73 1.28
N VAL A 150 -17.40 6.67 1.26
CA VAL A 150 -17.54 7.96 1.95
C VAL A 150 -18.68 8.78 1.35
N GLN A 151 -18.88 8.75 0.04
CA GLN A 151 -20.03 9.41 -0.60
C GLN A 151 -21.39 8.82 -0.17
N LYS A 152 -21.44 7.52 0.12
CA LYS A 152 -22.64 6.87 0.67
C LYS A 152 -22.88 7.22 2.14
N ARG A 153 -21.83 7.47 2.92
CA ARG A 153 -21.86 7.70 4.37
C ARG A 153 -21.00 8.90 4.77
N PRO A 154 -21.29 10.11 4.27
CA PRO A 154 -20.44 11.27 4.51
C PRO A 154 -20.42 11.68 5.98
N GLU A 155 -21.46 11.34 6.75
CA GLU A 155 -21.59 11.63 8.18
C GLU A 155 -20.85 10.62 9.08
N ASN A 156 -20.42 9.46 8.54
CA ASN A 156 -19.78 8.41 9.32
C ASN A 156 -18.68 7.71 8.52
N ILE A 157 -17.49 8.30 8.54
CA ILE A 157 -16.31 7.81 7.81
C ILE A 157 -15.89 6.43 8.31
N VAL A 158 -15.99 6.15 9.61
CA VAL A 158 -15.68 4.83 10.17
C VAL A 158 -16.57 3.77 9.55
N ALA A 159 -17.89 4.00 9.52
CA ALA A 159 -18.83 3.07 8.89
C ALA A 159 -18.54 2.90 7.39
N ALA A 160 -18.16 3.96 6.67
CA ALA A 160 -17.78 3.88 5.28
C ALA A 160 -16.56 2.97 5.06
N MET A 161 -15.55 3.08 5.91
CA MET A 161 -14.34 2.25 5.86
C MET A 161 -14.62 0.80 6.24
N VAL A 162 -15.46 0.55 7.25
CA VAL A 162 -15.90 -0.80 7.61
C VAL A 162 -16.71 -1.43 6.47
N GLU A 163 -17.60 -0.67 5.80
CA GLU A 163 -18.36 -1.16 4.63
C GLU A 163 -17.41 -1.57 3.49
N SER A 164 -16.41 -0.75 3.19
CA SER A 164 -15.36 -1.09 2.21
C SER A 164 -14.61 -2.37 2.58
N TRP A 165 -14.22 -2.51 3.86
CA TRP A 165 -13.52 -3.70 4.32
C TRP A 165 -14.40 -4.95 4.22
N VAL A 166 -15.67 -4.86 4.62
CA VAL A 166 -16.64 -5.97 4.53
C VAL A 166 -16.82 -6.42 3.09
N GLU A 167 -17.07 -5.50 2.16
CA GLU A 167 -17.30 -5.81 0.75
C GLU A 167 -16.06 -6.47 0.11
N LYS A 168 -14.89 -5.83 0.23
CA LYS A 168 -13.65 -6.33 -0.40
C LYS A 168 -13.15 -7.62 0.25
N THR A 169 -13.29 -7.77 1.57
CA THR A 169 -12.93 -9.00 2.28
C THR A 169 -13.85 -10.14 1.91
N THR A 170 -15.15 -9.89 1.73
CA THR A 170 -16.11 -10.89 1.23
C THR A 170 -15.69 -11.37 -0.16
N THR A 171 -15.45 -10.44 -1.08
CA THR A 171 -15.01 -10.76 -2.45
C THR A 171 -13.73 -11.61 -2.45
N LEU A 172 -12.74 -11.21 -1.65
CA LEU A 172 -11.47 -11.94 -1.55
C LEU A 172 -11.65 -13.34 -0.97
N LEU A 173 -12.48 -13.48 0.07
CA LEU A 173 -12.72 -14.76 0.73
C LEU A 173 -13.53 -15.71 -0.18
N GLU A 174 -14.49 -15.22 -0.93
CA GLU A 174 -15.24 -16.01 -1.92
C GLU A 174 -14.32 -16.51 -3.04
N PHE A 175 -13.42 -15.65 -3.53
CA PHE A 175 -12.43 -16.04 -4.52
C PHE A 175 -11.47 -17.10 -3.98
N GLU A 176 -10.93 -16.91 -2.77
CA GLU A 176 -10.06 -17.89 -2.11
C GLU A 176 -10.74 -19.26 -1.96
N LEU A 177 -12.00 -19.29 -1.54
CA LEU A 177 -12.76 -20.52 -1.38
C LEU A 177 -13.05 -21.22 -2.71
N ALA A 178 -13.24 -20.46 -3.78
CA ALA A 178 -13.43 -21.01 -5.13
C ALA A 178 -12.12 -21.55 -5.74
N HIS A 179 -10.95 -21.04 -5.31
CA HIS A 179 -9.64 -21.34 -5.90
C HIS A 179 -8.60 -21.77 -4.86
N THR A 180 -8.99 -22.61 -3.89
CA THR A 180 -8.17 -22.99 -2.72
C THR A 180 -6.80 -23.57 -3.08
N SER A 181 -6.68 -24.32 -4.19
CA SER A 181 -5.41 -24.92 -4.63
C SER A 181 -4.41 -23.88 -5.19
N GLN A 182 -4.86 -22.69 -5.52
CA GLN A 182 -4.04 -21.61 -6.08
C GLN A 182 -3.83 -20.47 -5.10
N CYS A 183 -4.59 -20.43 -4.00
CA CYS A 183 -4.57 -19.37 -3.00
C CYS A 183 -3.76 -19.77 -1.77
N PHE A 184 -2.94 -18.86 -1.28
CA PHE A 184 -2.24 -18.98 0.00
C PHE A 184 -2.69 -17.82 0.90
N ARG A 185 -3.28 -18.14 2.06
CA ARG A 185 -3.74 -17.16 3.03
C ARG A 185 -2.59 -16.65 3.88
N VAL A 186 -2.50 -15.33 4.01
CA VAL A 186 -1.61 -14.64 4.94
C VAL A 186 -2.44 -13.65 5.75
N THR A 187 -2.23 -13.57 7.06
CA THR A 187 -2.70 -12.43 7.84
C THR A 187 -1.54 -11.49 8.13
N TYR A 188 -1.82 -10.19 8.13
CA TYR A 188 -0.82 -9.18 8.45
C TYR A 188 -0.15 -9.44 9.82
N GLU A 189 -0.95 -9.85 10.77
CA GLU A 189 -0.53 -10.10 12.14
C GLU A 189 0.49 -11.25 12.20
N HIS A 190 0.24 -12.38 11.50
CA HIS A 190 1.23 -13.46 11.39
C HIS A 190 2.47 -13.04 10.61
N LEU A 191 2.29 -12.26 9.52
CA LEU A 191 3.41 -11.78 8.73
C LEU A 191 4.40 -10.95 9.54
N VAL A 192 3.92 -10.13 10.48
CA VAL A 192 4.81 -9.26 11.28
C VAL A 192 5.24 -9.86 12.62
N ALA A 193 4.45 -10.79 13.19
CA ALA A 193 4.77 -11.44 14.45
C ALA A 193 5.61 -12.71 14.28
N GLN A 194 5.41 -13.44 13.20
CA GLN A 194 6.08 -14.71 12.90
C GLN A 194 6.55 -14.74 11.43
N PRO A 195 7.37 -13.74 10.99
CA PRO A 195 7.70 -13.56 9.58
C PRO A 195 8.38 -14.78 8.97
N SER A 196 9.37 -15.38 9.64
CA SER A 196 10.14 -16.50 9.10
C SER A 196 9.25 -17.71 8.78
N GLN A 197 8.36 -18.09 9.68
CA GLN A 197 7.45 -19.21 9.45
C GLN A 197 6.43 -18.90 8.34
N THR A 198 5.81 -17.72 8.41
CA THR A 198 4.80 -17.29 7.43
C THR A 198 5.36 -17.24 6.03
N LEU A 199 6.56 -16.66 5.87
CA LEU A 199 7.21 -16.50 4.57
C LEU A 199 7.73 -17.82 4.02
N ALA A 200 8.30 -18.69 4.86
CA ALA A 200 8.72 -20.03 4.42
C ALA A 200 7.56 -20.81 3.78
N LEU A 201 6.40 -20.83 4.42
CA LEU A 201 5.20 -21.49 3.88
C LEU A 201 4.67 -20.81 2.62
N MET A 202 4.67 -19.47 2.59
CA MET A 202 4.21 -18.70 1.44
C MET A 202 5.11 -18.95 0.21
N PHE A 203 6.43 -18.83 0.35
CA PHE A 203 7.35 -19.03 -0.77
C PHE A 203 7.35 -20.48 -1.25
N ALA A 204 7.24 -21.46 -0.33
CA ALA A 204 7.05 -22.86 -0.70
C ALA A 204 5.81 -23.08 -1.57
N SER A 205 4.71 -22.36 -1.35
CA SER A 205 3.52 -22.42 -2.19
C SER A 205 3.74 -21.97 -3.64
N PHE A 206 4.80 -21.20 -3.89
CA PHE A 206 5.24 -20.77 -5.23
C PHE A 206 6.33 -21.68 -5.81
N GLY A 207 6.80 -22.67 -5.04
CA GLY A 207 7.95 -23.50 -5.41
C GLY A 207 9.28 -22.75 -5.27
N LEU A 208 9.36 -21.81 -4.34
CA LEU A 208 10.56 -21.05 -3.99
C LEU A 208 11.02 -21.42 -2.58
N GLU A 209 12.34 -21.40 -2.37
CA GLU A 209 12.95 -21.59 -1.05
C GLU A 209 13.09 -20.24 -0.35
N TRP A 210 12.71 -20.17 0.93
CA TRP A 210 12.86 -18.97 1.73
C TRP A 210 14.15 -19.03 2.56
N ASP A 211 14.95 -17.95 2.47
CA ASP A 211 16.09 -17.72 3.34
C ASP A 211 15.76 -16.56 4.31
N GLU A 212 15.74 -16.87 5.60
CA GLU A 212 15.41 -15.89 6.65
C GLU A 212 16.34 -14.66 6.63
N ARG A 213 17.57 -14.80 6.16
CA ARG A 213 18.52 -13.69 6.03
C ARG A 213 18.01 -12.58 5.11
N LEU A 214 17.12 -12.90 4.15
CA LEU A 214 16.51 -11.91 3.26
C LEU A 214 15.67 -10.86 4.00
N LEU A 215 15.14 -11.18 5.21
CA LEU A 215 14.42 -10.20 6.02
C LEU A 215 15.26 -8.98 6.40
N ASN A 216 16.57 -9.16 6.57
CA ASN A 216 17.49 -8.08 6.89
C ASN A 216 17.72 -7.14 5.69
N ASP A 217 17.53 -7.66 4.48
CA ASP A 217 17.80 -6.94 3.23
C ASP A 217 16.56 -6.22 2.69
N VAL A 218 15.34 -6.53 3.19
CA VAL A 218 14.06 -5.95 2.71
C VAL A 218 14.09 -4.43 2.63
N PHE A 219 14.66 -3.77 3.63
CA PHE A 219 14.65 -2.31 3.73
C PHE A 219 15.94 -1.65 3.22
N SER A 220 16.95 -2.43 2.86
CA SER A 220 18.19 -1.98 2.21
C SER A 220 18.20 -2.23 0.70
N THR A 221 17.39 -3.16 0.22
CA THR A 221 17.21 -3.43 -1.21
C THR A 221 16.50 -2.26 -1.90
N GLN A 222 16.98 -1.92 -3.09
CA GLN A 222 16.33 -0.92 -3.92
C GLN A 222 15.10 -1.53 -4.62
N HIS A 223 13.91 -1.08 -4.23
CA HIS A 223 12.64 -1.50 -4.83
C HIS A 223 12.12 -0.47 -5.82
N ASP A 224 11.39 -0.94 -6.83
CA ASP A 224 10.68 -0.04 -7.73
C ASP A 224 9.61 0.74 -6.98
N GLN A 225 9.57 2.03 -7.21
CA GLN A 225 8.69 2.96 -6.52
C GLN A 225 7.33 3.06 -7.21
N GLY A 226 6.28 3.34 -6.44
CA GLY A 226 4.91 3.51 -6.93
C GLY A 226 3.98 3.99 -5.84
N SER A 227 2.69 4.08 -6.14
CA SER A 227 1.63 4.47 -5.22
C SER A 227 1.41 3.42 -4.12
N GLY A 228 2.34 3.29 -3.18
CA GLY A 228 2.27 2.38 -2.04
C GLY A 228 2.20 3.12 -0.71
N ASP A 229 2.23 2.36 0.39
CA ASP A 229 2.34 2.95 1.72
C ASP A 229 3.71 3.61 1.88
N GLN A 230 3.73 4.94 1.95
CA GLN A 230 4.98 5.70 2.10
C GLN A 230 5.69 5.42 3.42
N LYS A 231 4.97 4.97 4.46
CA LYS A 231 5.57 4.58 5.75
C LYS A 231 6.63 3.47 5.59
N ILE A 232 6.55 2.66 4.52
CA ILE A 232 7.53 1.61 4.24
C ILE A 232 8.93 2.18 4.02
N LEU A 233 9.06 3.38 3.47
CA LEU A 233 10.35 4.03 3.20
C LEU A 233 11.14 4.36 4.46
N PHE A 234 10.47 4.40 5.61
CA PHE A 234 11.02 4.73 6.91
C PHE A 234 11.09 3.51 7.84
N THR A 235 10.54 2.40 7.40
CA THR A 235 10.60 1.15 8.12
C THR A 235 11.96 0.52 7.91
N LYS A 236 12.69 0.24 8.99
CA LYS A 236 14.02 -0.40 8.93
C LYS A 236 13.96 -1.90 9.24
N LYS A 237 12.88 -2.36 9.86
CA LYS A 237 12.63 -3.77 10.20
C LYS A 237 11.13 -4.07 10.21
N VAL A 238 10.77 -5.33 9.99
CA VAL A 238 9.40 -5.81 10.23
C VAL A 238 9.10 -5.66 11.71
N ASN A 239 7.96 -5.04 12.07
CA ASN A 239 7.56 -4.82 13.44
C ASN A 239 6.05 -4.98 13.63
N THR A 240 5.65 -5.20 14.87
CA THR A 240 4.26 -5.45 15.28
C THR A 240 3.50 -4.19 15.70
N GLY A 241 4.15 -3.03 15.70
CA GLY A 241 3.61 -1.77 16.24
C GLY A 241 2.32 -1.25 15.59
N SER A 242 1.88 -1.88 14.51
CA SER A 242 0.59 -1.57 13.85
C SER A 242 -0.53 -2.54 14.19
N ILE A 243 -0.27 -3.55 15.04
CA ILE A 243 -1.29 -4.48 15.54
C ILE A 243 -2.03 -3.84 16.72
N GLY A 244 -3.35 -3.97 16.73
CA GLY A 244 -4.21 -3.54 17.84
C GLY A 244 -4.49 -2.03 17.90
N ARG A 245 -3.99 -1.22 16.97
CA ARG A 245 -4.26 0.23 16.94
C ARG A 245 -5.74 0.56 16.75
N GLY A 246 -6.49 -0.35 16.14
CA GLY A 246 -7.94 -0.23 15.95
C GLY A 246 -8.74 -0.16 17.25
N SER A 247 -8.17 -0.60 18.38
CA SER A 247 -8.81 -0.49 19.70
C SER A 247 -9.12 0.94 20.15
N THR A 248 -8.51 1.94 19.53
CA THR A 248 -8.81 3.37 19.75
C THR A 248 -10.12 3.83 19.10
N ILE A 249 -10.72 3.00 18.25
CA ILE A 249 -11.99 3.32 17.57
C ILE A 249 -13.12 2.70 18.37
N SER A 250 -14.05 3.54 18.85
CA SER A 250 -15.21 3.05 19.61
C SER A 250 -16.13 2.19 18.71
N ARG A 251 -16.57 1.07 19.26
CA ARG A 251 -17.58 0.20 18.65
C ARG A 251 -18.90 0.94 18.35
N SER A 252 -19.26 1.89 19.21
CA SER A 252 -20.54 2.62 19.15
C SER A 252 -20.73 3.43 17.86
N VAL A 253 -19.65 3.74 17.13
CA VAL A 253 -19.74 4.47 15.86
C VAL A 253 -20.07 3.57 14.66
N ILE A 254 -20.09 2.23 14.86
CA ILE A 254 -20.36 1.27 13.81
C ILE A 254 -21.84 0.87 13.86
N PRO A 255 -22.63 1.07 12.79
CA PRO A 255 -24.01 0.61 12.71
C PRO A 255 -24.15 -0.90 12.99
N ALA A 256 -25.21 -1.29 13.70
CA ALA A 256 -25.38 -2.66 14.19
C ALA A 256 -25.37 -3.73 13.07
N ASP A 257 -26.03 -3.45 11.95
CA ASP A 257 -26.07 -4.34 10.78
C ASP A 257 -24.69 -4.53 10.14
N LEU A 258 -23.88 -3.48 10.13
CA LEU A 258 -22.52 -3.51 9.59
C LEU A 258 -21.56 -4.19 10.56
N LEU A 259 -21.73 -3.95 11.86
CA LEU A 259 -20.97 -4.63 12.92
C LEU A 259 -21.18 -6.15 12.88
N GLU A 260 -22.41 -6.60 12.67
CA GLU A 260 -22.74 -8.02 12.53
C GLU A 260 -22.01 -8.66 11.34
N LYS A 261 -22.07 -8.04 10.15
CA LYS A 261 -21.37 -8.51 8.95
C LYS A 261 -19.85 -8.54 9.14
N MET A 262 -19.30 -7.49 9.74
CA MET A 262 -17.88 -7.40 10.06
C MET A 262 -17.46 -8.55 11.00
N ASN A 263 -18.23 -8.80 12.07
CA ASN A 263 -17.93 -9.85 13.03
C ASN A 263 -18.02 -11.26 12.42
N GLN A 264 -18.97 -11.49 11.52
CA GLN A 264 -19.05 -12.76 10.78
C GLN A 264 -17.78 -13.02 9.96
N LEU A 265 -17.24 -11.99 9.30
CA LEU A 265 -15.99 -12.10 8.56
C LEU A 265 -14.78 -12.23 9.46
N LEU A 266 -14.71 -11.46 10.56
CA LEU A 266 -13.62 -11.57 11.55
C LEU A 266 -13.52 -13.02 12.06
N VAL A 267 -14.64 -13.63 12.47
CA VAL A 267 -14.65 -15.02 12.94
C VAL A 267 -14.21 -16.01 11.85
N ARG A 268 -14.65 -15.81 10.60
CA ARG A 268 -14.22 -16.66 9.46
C ARG A 268 -12.73 -16.53 9.14
N LEU A 269 -12.13 -15.41 9.51
CA LEU A 269 -10.70 -15.14 9.36
C LEU A 269 -9.90 -15.42 10.65
N GLU A 270 -10.54 -16.07 11.64
CA GLU A 270 -9.95 -16.43 12.93
C GLU A 270 -9.55 -15.24 13.82
N TYR A 271 -10.16 -14.07 13.58
CA TYR A 271 -10.07 -12.93 14.48
C TYR A 271 -11.18 -12.96 15.52
N PRO A 272 -10.92 -12.47 16.75
CA PRO A 272 -11.98 -12.27 17.72
C PRO A 272 -12.98 -11.21 17.22
N PRO A 273 -14.27 -11.40 17.49
CA PRO A 273 -15.29 -10.41 17.13
C PRO A 273 -15.16 -9.15 18.01
N VAL A 274 -15.63 -8.03 17.49
CA VAL A 274 -15.77 -6.78 18.23
C VAL A 274 -17.02 -6.88 19.13
N GLY A 275 -16.79 -7.22 20.40
CA GLY A 275 -17.85 -7.45 21.40
C GLY A 275 -18.26 -6.19 22.19
N ASP A 276 -19.12 -6.37 23.20
CA ASP A 276 -19.61 -5.26 24.06
C ASP A 276 -18.51 -4.68 24.95
N ASP A 277 -17.48 -5.45 25.22
CA ASP A 277 -16.31 -5.09 26.01
C ASP A 277 -15.21 -4.38 25.21
N TRP A 278 -15.38 -4.24 23.90
CA TRP A 278 -14.36 -3.68 22.99
C TRP A 278 -13.78 -2.34 23.46
N ASP A 279 -14.66 -1.42 23.88
CA ASP A 279 -14.24 -0.07 24.28
C ASP A 279 -13.48 -0.04 25.63
N ASN A 280 -13.48 -1.16 26.37
CA ASN A 280 -12.88 -1.29 27.70
C ASN A 280 -11.80 -2.38 27.78
N ALA A 281 -11.65 -3.20 26.74
CA ALA A 281 -10.67 -4.27 26.72
C ALA A 281 -9.27 -3.77 26.35
N PRO A 282 -8.19 -4.29 26.98
CA PRO A 282 -6.87 -4.18 26.41
C PRO A 282 -6.89 -4.87 25.04
N SER A 283 -6.20 -4.29 24.05
CA SER A 283 -6.23 -4.77 22.66
C SER A 283 -6.14 -6.31 22.58
N PRO A 284 -7.18 -7.01 22.11
CA PRO A 284 -7.23 -8.46 22.09
C PRO A 284 -6.25 -9.11 21.07
N TYR A 285 -5.56 -8.28 20.29
CA TYR A 285 -4.67 -8.73 19.21
C TYR A 285 -3.21 -8.76 19.57
N LEU A 286 -2.84 -8.28 20.76
CA LEU A 286 -1.47 -8.44 21.21
C LEU A 286 -1.32 -9.88 21.70
N PRO A 287 -0.55 -10.74 21.01
CA PRO A 287 -0.07 -11.96 21.64
C PRO A 287 0.58 -11.54 22.96
N ALA A 288 0.30 -12.23 24.05
CA ALA A 288 0.64 -11.85 25.42
C ALA A 288 2.15 -11.61 25.70
N GLN A 289 3.01 -11.54 24.70
CA GLN A 289 4.46 -11.42 24.80
C GLN A 289 5.16 -10.65 23.68
N ILE A 290 4.46 -9.78 22.93
CA ILE A 290 5.19 -8.92 22.00
C ILE A 290 5.45 -7.60 22.73
N ALA A 291 6.66 -7.46 23.29
CA ALA A 291 7.17 -6.17 23.70
C ALA A 291 7.03 -5.20 22.51
N ALA A 292 6.46 -4.02 22.76
CA ALA A 292 6.35 -2.97 21.76
C ALA A 292 7.79 -2.61 21.30
N ASP A 293 8.22 -3.22 20.21
CA ASP A 293 9.40 -2.73 19.52
C ASP A 293 9.05 -1.34 19.00
N GLU A 294 9.74 -0.35 19.54
CA GLU A 294 9.55 1.04 19.15
C GLU A 294 9.68 1.17 17.63
N VAL A 295 8.64 1.72 17.02
CA VAL A 295 8.77 2.24 15.65
C VAL A 295 9.88 3.28 15.74
N GLU A 296 10.98 3.10 15.01
CA GLU A 296 12.03 4.10 14.92
C GLU A 296 11.43 5.33 14.23
N LEU A 297 10.93 6.22 15.05
CA LEU A 297 10.38 7.50 14.63
C LEU A 297 11.54 8.39 14.20
N VAL A 298 11.28 9.31 13.28
CA VAL A 298 12.22 10.39 13.00
C VAL A 298 12.48 11.12 14.32
N SER A 299 13.69 11.00 14.84
CA SER A 299 14.02 11.42 16.19
C SER A 299 14.48 12.87 16.29
N SER A 300 14.87 13.45 15.15
CA SER A 300 15.35 14.82 15.09
C SER A 300 15.03 15.52 13.78
N VAL A 301 14.95 16.85 13.83
CA VAL A 301 14.78 17.71 12.65
C VAL A 301 15.91 17.50 11.63
N ALA A 302 17.13 17.30 12.12
CA ALA A 302 18.28 17.04 11.25
C ALA A 302 18.16 15.72 10.51
N GLU A 303 17.70 14.66 11.16
CA GLU A 303 17.41 13.37 10.54
C GLU A 303 16.29 13.51 9.51
N MET A 304 15.24 14.27 9.84
CA MET A 304 14.15 14.53 8.91
C MET A 304 14.69 15.09 7.58
N PHE A 305 15.44 16.17 7.61
CA PHE A 305 15.87 16.85 6.39
C PHE A 305 17.08 16.21 5.70
N ARG A 306 17.94 15.46 6.41
CA ARG A 306 19.13 14.83 5.84
C ARG A 306 18.89 13.42 5.31
N ASP A 307 17.98 12.68 5.95
CA ASP A 307 17.75 11.27 5.64
C ASP A 307 16.34 11.01 5.10
N TYR A 308 15.32 11.56 5.77
CA TYR A 308 13.92 11.34 5.42
C TYR A 308 13.53 12.06 4.13
N VAL A 309 13.69 13.38 4.07
CA VAL A 309 13.29 14.19 2.91
C VAL A 309 14.02 13.79 1.62
N PRO A 310 15.34 13.58 1.61
CA PRO A 310 16.03 13.09 0.40
C PRO A 310 15.52 11.76 -0.11
N LYS A 311 15.18 10.81 0.77
CA LYS A 311 14.58 9.53 0.37
C LYS A 311 13.23 9.73 -0.29
N LEU A 312 12.37 10.60 0.25
CA LEU A 312 11.11 10.99 -0.37
C LEU A 312 11.30 11.57 -1.77
N LEU A 313 12.29 12.43 -1.93
CA LEU A 313 12.54 13.19 -3.16
C LEU A 313 13.23 12.36 -4.25
N HIS A 314 14.07 11.38 -3.88
CA HIS A 314 14.78 10.52 -4.84
C HIS A 314 13.89 9.43 -5.46
N ASN A 315 12.81 9.10 -4.83
CA ASN A 315 12.00 7.91 -5.15
C ASN A 315 10.97 8.13 -6.26
N GLY A 316 11.10 9.17 -7.09
CA GLY A 316 10.25 9.40 -8.28
C GLY A 316 8.77 9.50 -7.93
N ASN A 317 8.44 10.05 -6.78
CA ASN A 317 7.08 10.18 -6.29
C ASN A 317 6.23 10.98 -7.29
N ALA A 318 5.14 10.39 -7.78
CA ALA A 318 4.20 11.08 -8.68
C ALA A 318 3.68 12.39 -8.09
N SER A 319 3.69 12.52 -6.76
CA SER A 319 3.33 13.74 -6.03
C SER A 319 4.29 14.92 -6.24
N ILE A 320 5.50 14.67 -6.78
CA ILE A 320 6.48 15.74 -7.10
C ILE A 320 6.32 16.22 -8.54
N GLN A 321 5.63 15.45 -9.41
CA GLN A 321 5.46 15.83 -10.80
C GLN A 321 4.69 17.15 -10.92
N GLY A 322 5.36 18.16 -11.49
CA GLY A 322 4.79 19.50 -11.68
C GLY A 322 4.97 20.45 -10.51
N VAL A 323 5.52 20.03 -9.37
CA VAL A 323 5.84 20.91 -8.26
C VAL A 323 7.21 21.56 -8.51
N ASN A 324 7.22 22.89 -8.66
CA ASN A 324 8.44 23.65 -8.82
C ASN A 324 8.43 24.82 -7.84
N GLY A 325 9.53 25.02 -7.13
CA GLY A 325 9.67 26.13 -6.20
C GLY A 325 10.60 25.82 -5.04
N THR A 326 10.75 26.82 -4.18
CA THR A 326 11.58 26.77 -2.98
C THR A 326 10.73 26.98 -1.74
N CYS A 327 10.84 26.08 -0.77
CA CYS A 327 10.17 26.19 0.52
C CYS A 327 11.18 26.24 1.64
N LYS A 328 11.12 27.29 2.45
CA LYS A 328 11.95 27.48 3.63
C LYS A 328 11.21 27.00 4.88
N PHE A 329 11.83 26.16 5.67
CA PHE A 329 11.37 25.76 6.98
C PHE A 329 12.19 26.45 8.05
N GLU A 330 11.57 27.37 8.79
CA GLU A 330 12.13 27.99 9.98
C GLU A 330 11.65 27.20 11.21
N VAL A 331 12.50 26.30 11.70
CA VAL A 331 12.15 25.37 12.77
C VAL A 331 12.62 25.91 14.10
N GLY A 332 11.66 26.17 15.00
CA GLY A 332 11.92 26.67 16.34
C GLY A 332 12.71 25.69 17.20
N ASP A 333 12.97 26.08 18.47
CA ASP A 333 13.59 25.24 19.50
C ASP A 333 14.93 24.60 19.07
N GLY A 334 15.73 25.33 18.26
CA GLY A 334 17.03 24.86 17.82
C GLY A 334 16.99 23.92 16.59
N GLY A 335 15.84 23.75 15.95
CA GLY A 335 15.70 22.91 14.75
C GLY A 335 16.36 23.48 13.48
N GLY A 336 16.71 24.78 13.50
CA GLY A 336 17.45 25.44 12.41
C GLY A 336 16.57 25.85 11.22
N THR A 337 17.23 26.35 10.18
CA THR A 337 16.58 26.78 8.94
C THR A 337 16.96 25.82 7.81
N TRP A 338 15.95 25.29 7.16
CA TRP A 338 16.11 24.30 6.08
C TRP A 338 15.43 24.78 4.81
N MET A 339 16.12 24.62 3.69
CA MET A 339 15.64 24.97 2.37
C MET A 339 15.31 23.69 1.59
N LEU A 340 14.08 23.57 1.12
CA LEU A 340 13.64 22.53 0.21
C LEU A 340 13.46 23.14 -1.18
N THR A 341 14.25 22.68 -2.14
CA THR A 341 14.16 23.10 -3.54
C THR A 341 13.60 21.97 -4.38
N LEU A 342 12.49 22.23 -5.09
CA LEU A 342 11.82 21.27 -5.97
C LEU A 342 11.93 21.76 -7.43
N ARG A 343 12.44 20.92 -8.33
CA ARG A 343 12.54 21.23 -9.77
C ARG A 343 12.43 19.96 -10.60
N GLU A 344 11.57 19.94 -11.60
CA GLU A 344 11.44 18.89 -12.63
C GLU A 344 11.43 17.47 -12.05
N SER A 345 10.61 17.24 -11.04
CA SER A 345 10.48 15.94 -10.34
C SER A 345 11.73 15.55 -9.52
N ARG A 346 12.60 16.50 -9.19
CA ARG A 346 13.73 16.33 -8.27
C ARG A 346 13.64 17.33 -7.14
N GLY A 347 14.17 16.95 -5.98
CA GLY A 347 14.21 17.84 -4.84
C GLY A 347 15.52 17.70 -4.07
N VAL A 348 15.93 18.79 -3.44
CA VAL A 348 17.10 18.86 -2.57
C VAL A 348 16.70 19.57 -1.28
N ALA A 349 17.05 18.97 -0.15
CA ALA A 349 16.92 19.61 1.17
C ALA A 349 18.31 19.91 1.73
N GLU A 350 18.53 21.14 2.14
CA GLU A 350 19.81 21.59 2.70
C GLU A 350 19.60 22.59 3.83
N MET A 351 20.51 22.58 4.80
CA MET A 351 20.52 23.58 5.86
C MET A 351 21.06 24.89 5.31
N ARG A 352 20.15 25.82 5.01
CA ARG A 352 20.47 27.10 4.40
C ARG A 352 19.40 28.14 4.72
N ASP A 353 19.80 29.37 4.92
CA ASP A 353 18.91 30.53 5.00
C ASP A 353 19.06 31.36 3.73
N ALA A 354 18.01 31.41 2.94
CA ALA A 354 17.92 32.22 1.71
C ALA A 354 16.47 32.61 1.46
N ASP A 355 16.24 33.47 0.50
CA ASP A 355 14.89 33.81 0.03
C ASP A 355 14.23 32.56 -0.59
N ALA A 356 12.93 32.39 -0.34
CA ALA A 356 12.14 31.26 -0.80
C ALA A 356 10.75 31.69 -1.26
N ASP A 357 10.14 30.93 -2.15
CA ASP A 357 8.79 31.21 -2.66
C ASP A 357 7.74 31.06 -1.55
N CYS A 358 7.95 30.13 -0.61
CA CYS A 358 7.18 30.06 0.63
C CYS A 358 8.07 29.81 1.84
N THR A 359 7.60 30.22 3.02
CA THR A 359 8.24 29.96 4.31
C THR A 359 7.24 29.35 5.28
N VAL A 360 7.62 28.23 5.90
CA VAL A 360 6.86 27.53 6.94
C VAL A 360 7.59 27.69 8.27
N ARG A 361 6.91 28.28 9.25
CA ARG A 361 7.39 28.38 10.64
C ARG A 361 6.68 27.36 11.50
N ILE A 362 7.44 26.57 12.24
CA ILE A 362 6.92 25.49 13.08
C ILE A 362 7.89 25.18 14.23
N ALA A 363 7.39 24.78 15.38
CA ALA A 363 8.23 24.27 16.48
C ALA A 363 8.83 22.90 16.11
N ALA A 364 10.03 22.58 16.61
CA ALA A 364 10.68 21.30 16.32
C ALA A 364 9.84 20.09 16.75
N SER A 365 9.21 20.18 17.93
CA SER A 365 8.32 19.12 18.44
C SER A 365 7.10 18.90 17.53
N ASP A 366 6.45 19.98 17.10
CA ASP A 366 5.28 19.90 16.23
C ASP A 366 5.64 19.35 14.83
N LEU A 367 6.80 19.73 14.29
CA LEU A 367 7.32 19.20 13.03
C LEU A 367 7.59 17.68 13.12
N LEU A 368 8.20 17.22 14.22
CA LEU A 368 8.44 15.81 14.47
C LEU A 368 7.14 15.05 14.71
N ASP A 369 6.17 15.65 15.35
CA ASP A 369 4.84 15.04 15.52
C ASP A 369 4.08 14.93 14.19
N LEU A 370 4.24 15.91 13.29
CA LEU A 370 3.69 15.83 11.93
C LEU A 370 4.32 14.68 11.13
N VAL A 371 5.65 14.62 11.06
CA VAL A 371 6.35 13.60 10.27
C VAL A 371 6.13 12.18 10.81
N ASN A 372 5.97 12.07 12.11
CA ASN A 372 5.69 10.81 12.79
C ASN A 372 4.19 10.46 12.84
N GLY A 373 3.31 11.29 12.24
CA GLY A 373 1.86 11.07 12.19
C GLY A 373 1.14 11.22 13.53
N ARG A 374 1.76 11.88 14.52
CA ARG A 374 1.17 12.17 15.83
C ARG A 374 0.33 13.45 15.83
N LEU A 375 0.61 14.37 14.92
CA LEU A 375 -0.10 15.62 14.70
C LEU A 375 -0.61 15.68 13.28
N ASN A 376 -1.82 16.20 13.10
CA ASN A 376 -2.45 16.42 11.79
C ASN A 376 -2.11 17.80 11.27
N THR A 377 -1.79 17.93 9.99
CA THR A 377 -1.42 19.20 9.35
C THR A 377 -2.53 20.27 9.47
N ILE A 378 -3.80 19.87 9.25
CA ILE A 378 -4.96 20.79 9.38
C ILE A 378 -5.12 21.21 10.83
N ALA A 379 -5.09 20.26 11.77
CA ALA A 379 -5.19 20.55 13.18
C ALA A 379 -4.02 21.45 13.67
N ALA A 380 -2.82 21.22 13.16
CA ALA A 380 -1.66 22.07 13.48
C ALA A 380 -1.84 23.49 12.98
N PHE A 381 -2.42 23.66 11.79
CA PHE A 381 -2.72 24.98 11.22
C PHE A 381 -3.82 25.69 12.02
N ASP A 382 -4.93 25.01 12.31
CA ASP A 382 -6.06 25.56 13.08
C ASP A 382 -5.66 25.94 14.51
N GLN A 383 -4.69 25.22 15.08
CA GLN A 383 -4.11 25.52 16.42
C GLN A 383 -3.02 26.61 16.36
N GLY A 384 -2.70 27.16 15.20
CA GLY A 384 -1.66 28.16 15.03
C GLY A 384 -0.24 27.64 15.25
N LYS A 385 -0.01 26.33 15.12
CA LYS A 385 1.31 25.67 15.25
C LYS A 385 2.14 25.77 13.97
N ILE A 386 1.47 25.99 12.82
CA ILE A 386 2.08 26.20 11.52
C ILE A 386 1.74 27.61 11.06
N HIS A 387 2.77 28.38 10.71
CA HIS A 387 2.62 29.68 10.06
C HIS A 387 3.25 29.64 8.69
N ILE A 388 2.44 29.96 7.67
CA ILE A 388 2.86 29.96 6.27
C ILE A 388 2.93 31.41 5.78
N MET A 389 4.02 31.77 5.08
CA MET A 389 4.21 33.04 4.40
C MET A 389 4.64 32.80 2.96
N GLY A 390 4.19 33.63 2.03
CA GLY A 390 4.49 33.51 0.60
C GLY A 390 3.49 32.60 -0.14
N ASP A 391 3.96 31.76 -1.05
CA ASP A 391 3.11 30.91 -1.89
C ASP A 391 2.44 29.79 -1.08
N TYR A 392 1.16 29.97 -0.84
CA TYR A 392 0.32 29.03 -0.06
C TYR A 392 0.07 27.71 -0.78
N ASP A 393 -0.06 27.75 -2.11
CA ASP A 393 -0.30 26.54 -2.91
C ASP A 393 0.94 25.67 -2.94
N LEU A 394 2.12 26.27 -3.07
CA LEU A 394 3.39 25.56 -2.95
C LEU A 394 3.56 24.96 -1.55
N ALA A 395 3.26 25.74 -0.49
CA ALA A 395 3.34 25.24 0.89
C ALA A 395 2.42 24.02 1.12
N ASN A 396 1.19 24.05 0.57
CA ASN A 396 0.26 22.92 0.62
C ASN A 396 0.81 21.70 -0.14
N GLN A 397 1.38 21.91 -1.34
CA GLN A 397 1.96 20.83 -2.12
C GLN A 397 3.16 20.20 -1.38
N VAL A 398 4.01 21.02 -0.78
CA VAL A 398 5.12 20.57 0.07
C VAL A 398 4.61 19.84 1.32
N GLY A 399 3.58 20.36 1.97
CA GLY A 399 2.95 19.70 3.13
C GLY A 399 2.42 18.31 2.77
N ARG A 400 1.74 18.17 1.63
CA ARG A 400 1.30 16.87 1.11
C ARG A 400 2.46 15.93 0.82
N LEU A 401 3.55 16.46 0.28
CA LEU A 401 4.74 15.68 -0.04
C LEU A 401 5.42 15.16 1.22
N LEU A 402 5.62 16.00 2.23
CA LEU A 402 6.44 15.69 3.41
C LEU A 402 5.66 14.94 4.50
N PHE A 403 4.39 15.28 4.68
CA PHE A 403 3.55 14.74 5.75
C PHE A 403 2.45 13.83 5.18
N GLY A 404 2.44 13.66 3.87
CA GLY A 404 1.43 12.93 3.14
C GLY A 404 0.10 13.65 3.29
N GLY A 405 -0.24 14.60 2.48
CA GLY A 405 -1.53 15.26 2.43
C GLY A 405 -2.52 14.53 1.57
#